data_19a74cb83987a0c6f5c4742d93c3a73d
#
_entry.id   19a74cb83987a0c6f5c4742d93c3a73d
#
_cell.length_a   1.000
_cell.length_b   1.000
_cell.length_c   1.000
_cell.angle_alpha   90.00
_cell.angle_beta   90.00
_cell.angle_gamma   90.00
#
_symmetry.space_group_name_H-M   'P 1'
#
loop_
_entity.id
_entity.type
_entity.pdbx_description
1 polymer ?
#
loop_
_entity_poly.entity_id
_entity_poly.type
_entity_poly.pdbx_seq_one_letter_code
_entity_poly.pdbx_strand_id
1 'polypeptide(L)'
;DRKQLAYQPISLFINNIWDVPAPMRVVATGNSFWNIISSAQPDKLRNFASHSQPLSALAEMDFWSKRSIVEDGHQFWRSYFFFKGNYGVVPVYVPIYQDAVLSETYKKTLYAQFKQLRRWGYGVSDIPYVASYIFVKNRQVPFLDSLVKFYELLDGHVTLASVAILVTFGGWVPLLVSPDSGRSFPAHQLP
;
A
#
# COMPACT_ATOMS: atom_id res chain seq x y z
N ASP A 1 -4.57 23.47 9.80
CA ASP A 1 -5.64 23.93 8.90
C ASP A 1 -6.36 22.70 8.33
N ARG A 2 -7.70 22.75 8.29
CA ARG A 2 -8.52 21.62 7.77
C ARG A 2 -8.23 21.30 6.30
N LYS A 3 -7.75 22.24 5.51
CA LYS A 3 -7.35 22.02 4.11
C LYS A 3 -6.14 21.10 3.96
N GLN A 4 -5.31 21.03 4.98
CA GLN A 4 -4.05 20.27 4.98
C GLN A 4 -4.22 18.85 5.53
N LEU A 5 -5.45 18.37 5.63
CA LEU A 5 -5.79 17.06 6.15
C LEU A 5 -6.58 16.25 5.13
N ALA A 6 -6.30 14.97 5.08
CA ALA A 6 -7.19 13.96 4.51
C ALA A 6 -7.71 13.05 5.62
N TYR A 7 -8.76 12.31 5.34
CA TYR A 7 -9.38 11.38 6.26
C TYR A 7 -9.45 10.01 5.61
N GLN A 8 -8.91 9.00 6.29
CA GLN A 8 -8.83 7.64 5.77
C GLN A 8 -9.58 6.68 6.67
N PRO A 9 -10.73 6.12 6.22
CA PRO A 9 -11.43 5.05 6.94
C PRO A 9 -10.69 3.72 6.80
N ILE A 10 -11.03 2.76 7.66
CA ILE A 10 -10.43 1.42 7.65
C ILE A 10 -11.13 0.58 6.59
N SER A 11 -10.45 0.24 5.50
CA SER A 11 -10.99 -0.63 4.45
C SER A 11 -10.80 -2.09 4.80
N LEU A 12 -11.90 -2.84 4.87
CA LEU A 12 -11.94 -4.27 5.16
C LEU A 12 -12.51 -5.02 3.95
N PHE A 13 -11.72 -5.90 3.35
CA PHE A 13 -12.09 -6.66 2.15
C PHE A 13 -12.74 -8.00 2.53
N ILE A 14 -13.89 -7.94 3.20
CA ILE A 14 -14.53 -9.12 3.80
C ILE A 14 -15.98 -9.36 3.37
N ASN A 15 -16.60 -8.52 2.53
CA ASN A 15 -17.99 -8.69 2.12
C ASN A 15 -18.28 -10.08 1.53
N ASN A 16 -17.42 -10.56 0.64
CA ASN A 16 -17.54 -11.82 -0.08
C ASN A 16 -16.37 -12.78 0.22
N ILE A 17 -15.76 -12.66 1.39
CA ILE A 17 -14.53 -13.40 1.74
C ILE A 17 -14.71 -14.93 1.65
N TRP A 18 -15.91 -15.44 1.90
CA TRP A 18 -16.19 -16.86 1.85
C TRP A 18 -16.49 -17.36 0.43
N ASP A 19 -16.84 -16.48 -0.49
CA ASP A 19 -17.16 -16.80 -1.89
C ASP A 19 -15.92 -16.87 -2.78
N VAL A 20 -14.82 -16.21 -2.37
CA VAL A 20 -13.60 -16.14 -3.16
C VAL A 20 -12.68 -17.33 -2.93
N PRO A 21 -11.87 -17.74 -3.92
CA PRO A 21 -10.85 -18.77 -3.78
C PRO A 21 -9.80 -18.44 -2.72
N ALA A 22 -9.17 -19.47 -2.14
CA ALA A 22 -8.20 -19.35 -1.06
C ALA A 22 -7.09 -18.31 -1.31
N PRO A 23 -6.43 -18.21 -2.47
CA PRO A 23 -5.41 -17.18 -2.72
C PRO A 23 -5.96 -15.76 -2.59
N MET A 24 -7.22 -15.51 -3.00
CA MET A 24 -7.87 -14.21 -2.88
C MET A 24 -8.20 -13.88 -1.43
N ARG A 25 -8.57 -14.88 -0.62
CA ARG A 25 -8.76 -14.70 0.83
C ARG A 25 -7.48 -14.23 1.50
N VAL A 26 -6.34 -14.81 1.15
CA VAL A 26 -5.03 -14.42 1.70
C VAL A 26 -4.74 -12.95 1.36
N VAL A 27 -4.90 -12.55 0.10
CA VAL A 27 -4.67 -11.17 -0.33
C VAL A 27 -5.64 -10.20 0.35
N ALA A 28 -6.92 -10.52 0.38
CA ALA A 28 -7.96 -9.69 0.99
C ALA A 28 -7.75 -9.51 2.50
N THR A 29 -7.44 -10.60 3.20
CA THR A 29 -7.15 -10.58 4.65
C THR A 29 -5.87 -9.79 4.94
N GLY A 30 -4.82 -10.01 4.14
CA GLY A 30 -3.56 -9.27 4.26
C GLY A 30 -3.76 -7.76 4.09
N ASN A 31 -4.54 -7.35 3.09
CA ASN A 31 -4.87 -5.94 2.88
C ASN A 31 -5.71 -5.36 4.01
N SER A 32 -6.71 -6.07 4.48
CA SER A 32 -7.54 -5.63 5.62
C SER A 32 -6.69 -5.43 6.87
N PHE A 33 -5.79 -6.37 7.15
CA PHE A 33 -4.88 -6.30 8.28
C PHE A 33 -3.89 -5.12 8.14
N TRP A 34 -3.35 -4.91 6.95
CA TRP A 34 -2.47 -3.78 6.66
C TRP A 34 -3.19 -2.44 6.88
N ASN A 35 -4.45 -2.30 6.45
CA ASN A 35 -5.25 -1.10 6.68
C ASN A 35 -5.47 -0.82 8.18
N ILE A 36 -5.74 -1.87 8.98
CA ILE A 36 -5.90 -1.74 10.43
C ILE A 36 -4.59 -1.24 11.06
N ILE A 37 -3.45 -1.88 10.76
CA ILE A 37 -2.15 -1.50 11.31
C ILE A 37 -1.76 -0.07 10.89
N SER A 38 -1.97 0.28 9.62
CA SER A 38 -1.67 1.62 9.12
C SER A 38 -2.49 2.69 9.83
N SER A 39 -3.77 2.41 10.11
CA SER A 39 -4.64 3.32 10.87
C SER A 39 -4.21 3.50 12.34
N ALA A 40 -3.48 2.52 12.90
CA ALA A 40 -2.91 2.62 14.24
C ALA A 40 -1.60 3.46 14.28
N GLN A 41 -1.07 3.85 13.12
CA GLN A 41 0.15 4.64 12.97
C GLN A 41 -0.12 5.92 12.17
N PRO A 42 -0.79 6.94 12.75
CA PRO A 42 -1.21 8.14 12.02
C PRO A 42 -0.07 8.88 11.32
N ASP A 43 1.13 8.89 11.92
CA ASP A 43 2.30 9.58 11.38
C ASP A 43 2.80 8.94 10.06
N LYS A 44 2.49 7.66 9.85
CA LYS A 44 2.86 6.90 8.64
C LYS A 44 1.69 6.69 7.70
N LEU A 45 0.47 7.03 8.14
CA LEU A 45 -0.73 6.82 7.34
C LEU A 45 -0.68 7.67 6.07
N ARG A 46 -1.01 7.06 4.95
CA ARG A 46 -1.09 7.70 3.64
C ARG A 46 -2.48 7.52 3.06
N ASN A 47 -2.79 8.28 2.02
CA ASN A 47 -4.03 8.10 1.28
C ASN A 47 -3.99 6.78 0.52
N PHE A 48 -5.10 6.07 0.55
CA PHE A 48 -5.41 4.97 -0.35
C PHE A 48 -6.92 4.99 -0.64
N ALA A 49 -7.43 4.00 -1.34
CA ALA A 49 -8.83 3.96 -1.76
C ALA A 49 -9.80 4.40 -0.64
N SER A 50 -10.85 5.12 -1.03
CA SER A 50 -11.91 5.59 -0.13
C SER A 50 -11.51 6.70 0.88
N HIS A 51 -10.38 7.36 0.68
CA HIS A 51 -10.05 8.55 1.46
C HIS A 51 -10.94 9.74 1.09
N SER A 52 -11.06 10.70 1.99
CA SER A 52 -11.69 11.99 1.72
C SER A 52 -10.71 13.13 1.91
N GLN A 53 -10.90 14.20 1.13
CA GLN A 53 -10.08 15.40 1.17
C GLN A 53 -10.98 16.63 0.95
N PRO A 54 -10.73 17.79 1.59
CA PRO A 54 -11.52 18.99 1.40
C PRO A 54 -11.56 19.43 -0.06
N LEU A 55 -12.76 19.68 -0.59
CA LEU A 55 -12.96 20.09 -1.99
C LEU A 55 -12.20 21.37 -2.34
N SER A 56 -12.09 22.31 -1.39
CA SER A 56 -11.32 23.54 -1.58
C SER A 56 -9.82 23.26 -1.79
N ALA A 57 -9.26 22.29 -1.06
CA ALA A 57 -7.87 21.89 -1.23
C ALA A 57 -7.66 21.20 -2.58
N LEU A 58 -8.59 20.35 -2.99
CA LEU A 58 -8.56 19.70 -4.30
C LEU A 58 -8.63 20.72 -5.45
N ALA A 59 -9.51 21.70 -5.36
CA ALA A 59 -9.65 22.74 -6.35
C ALA A 59 -8.37 23.59 -6.49
N GLU A 60 -7.72 23.92 -5.37
CA GLU A 60 -6.44 24.66 -5.37
C GLU A 60 -5.29 23.87 -6.02
N MET A 61 -5.36 22.51 -5.98
CA MET A 61 -4.35 21.60 -6.56
C MET A 61 -4.68 21.11 -7.96
N ASP A 62 -5.73 21.64 -8.60
CA ASP A 62 -6.23 21.13 -9.88
C ASP A 62 -6.65 19.64 -9.82
N PHE A 63 -7.33 19.27 -8.74
CA PHE A 63 -7.89 17.93 -8.47
C PHE A 63 -6.83 16.81 -8.51
N TRP A 64 -7.24 15.59 -8.86
CA TRP A 64 -6.35 14.43 -8.95
C TRP A 64 -5.54 14.42 -10.25
N SER A 65 -4.37 13.81 -10.18
CA SER A 65 -3.54 13.59 -11.36
C SER A 65 -4.23 12.65 -12.35
N LYS A 66 -4.38 13.08 -13.59
CA LYS A 66 -4.87 12.23 -14.69
C LYS A 66 -3.78 11.32 -15.28
N ARG A 67 -2.54 11.43 -14.78
CA ARG A 67 -1.36 10.70 -15.30
C ARG A 67 -0.96 9.50 -14.45
N SER A 68 -1.48 9.38 -13.23
CA SER A 68 -1.21 8.27 -12.32
C SER A 68 -2.35 7.27 -12.32
N ILE A 69 -2.02 5.98 -12.44
CA ILE A 69 -2.97 4.86 -12.34
C ILE A 69 -3.30 4.57 -10.87
N VAL A 70 -2.41 4.96 -9.96
CA VAL A 70 -2.53 4.86 -8.50
C VAL A 70 -2.74 6.26 -7.92
N GLU A 71 -3.80 6.90 -8.38
CA GLU A 71 -4.12 8.30 -8.12
C GLU A 71 -4.27 8.60 -6.63
N ASP A 72 -4.75 7.65 -5.84
CA ASP A 72 -4.97 7.75 -4.40
C ASP A 72 -3.66 7.91 -3.61
N GLY A 73 -2.72 7.00 -3.79
CA GLY A 73 -1.40 7.10 -3.18
C GLY A 73 -0.60 8.30 -3.72
N HIS A 74 -0.68 8.55 -5.02
CA HIS A 74 -0.04 9.71 -5.65
C HIS A 74 -0.57 11.04 -5.10
N GLN A 75 -1.86 11.11 -4.76
CA GLN A 75 -2.49 12.31 -4.20
C GLN A 75 -1.90 12.68 -2.84
N PHE A 76 -1.47 11.71 -2.02
CA PHE A 76 -0.73 12.02 -0.79
C PHE A 76 0.52 12.86 -1.09
N TRP A 77 1.33 12.45 -2.05
CA TRP A 77 2.57 13.13 -2.40
C TRP A 77 2.33 14.51 -3.02
N ARG A 78 1.31 14.62 -3.89
CA ARG A 78 0.91 15.91 -4.45
C ARG A 78 0.52 16.89 -3.35
N SER A 79 -0.31 16.47 -2.40
CA SER A 79 -0.76 17.29 -1.28
C SER A 79 0.40 17.65 -0.35
N TYR A 80 1.26 16.69 -0.03
CA TYR A 80 2.42 16.90 0.81
C TYR A 80 3.36 17.99 0.24
N PHE A 81 3.64 17.94 -1.05
CA PHE A 81 4.49 18.96 -1.69
C PHE A 81 3.76 20.29 -1.88
N PHE A 82 2.48 20.27 -2.23
CA PHE A 82 1.67 21.48 -2.38
C PHE A 82 1.59 22.27 -1.07
N PHE A 83 1.36 21.60 0.05
CA PHE A 83 1.32 22.20 1.37
C PHE A 83 2.69 22.27 2.07
N LYS A 84 3.78 22.15 1.33
CA LYS A 84 5.15 22.34 1.80
C LYS A 84 5.53 21.47 3.00
N GLY A 85 5.05 20.23 3.04
CA GLY A 85 5.26 19.29 4.11
C GLY A 85 4.23 19.36 5.24
N ASN A 86 3.37 20.37 5.27
CA ASN A 86 2.33 20.50 6.28
C ASN A 86 1.02 19.83 5.82
N TYR A 87 1.07 18.53 5.65
CA TYR A 87 -0.05 17.68 5.23
C TYR A 87 -0.06 16.38 6.00
N GLY A 88 -1.22 15.97 6.48
CA GLY A 88 -1.41 14.75 7.24
C GLY A 88 -2.65 13.97 6.83
N VAL A 89 -2.68 12.70 7.20
CA VAL A 89 -3.84 11.83 7.02
C VAL A 89 -4.35 11.41 8.39
N VAL A 90 -5.61 11.70 8.66
CA VAL A 90 -6.28 11.38 9.92
C VAL A 90 -7.01 10.05 9.76
N PRO A 91 -6.73 9.04 10.60
CA PRO A 91 -7.49 7.80 10.56
C PRO A 91 -8.92 8.05 11.06
N VAL A 92 -9.89 7.51 10.35
CA VAL A 92 -11.28 7.43 10.77
C VAL A 92 -11.54 6.00 11.19
N TYR A 93 -11.70 5.77 12.49
CA TYR A 93 -11.90 4.43 13.06
C TYR A 93 -13.30 3.87 12.81
N VAL A 94 -13.77 4.04 11.58
CA VAL A 94 -15.02 3.46 11.09
C VAL A 94 -14.66 2.51 9.95
N PRO A 95 -14.99 1.22 10.04
CA PRO A 95 -14.74 0.29 8.96
C PRO A 95 -15.66 0.58 7.77
N ILE A 96 -15.10 0.46 6.58
CA ILE A 96 -15.84 0.36 5.32
C ILE A 96 -15.57 -1.02 4.72
N TYR A 97 -16.64 -1.69 4.33
CA TYR A 97 -16.56 -3.03 3.80
C TYR A 97 -16.46 -3.02 2.29
N GLN A 98 -15.52 -3.80 1.76
CA GLN A 98 -15.25 -3.92 0.32
C GLN A 98 -15.21 -5.39 -0.08
N ASP A 99 -15.34 -5.63 -1.38
CA ASP A 99 -15.27 -6.97 -1.94
C ASP A 99 -13.82 -7.39 -2.20
N ALA A 100 -13.51 -8.64 -1.88
CA ALA A 100 -12.34 -9.32 -2.41
C ALA A 100 -12.55 -9.61 -3.91
N VAL A 101 -11.46 -9.74 -4.65
CA VAL A 101 -11.53 -9.97 -6.10
C VAL A 101 -12.21 -11.31 -6.40
N LEU A 102 -13.30 -11.25 -7.14
CA LEU A 102 -14.04 -12.40 -7.63
C LEU A 102 -14.46 -12.16 -9.08
N SER A 103 -14.39 -13.20 -9.91
CA SER A 103 -14.84 -13.21 -11.28
C SER A 103 -15.58 -14.52 -11.57
N GLU A 104 -16.15 -14.65 -12.75
CA GLU A 104 -17.00 -15.79 -13.13
C GLU A 104 -16.36 -17.17 -13.02
N THR A 105 -15.03 -17.25 -13.17
CA THR A 105 -14.28 -18.51 -13.08
C THR A 105 -13.01 -18.34 -12.27
N TYR A 106 -12.47 -19.44 -11.74
CA TYR A 106 -11.22 -19.44 -10.98
C TYR A 106 -10.07 -18.79 -11.76
N LYS A 107 -9.89 -19.15 -13.03
CA LYS A 107 -8.83 -18.58 -13.89
C LYS A 107 -9.02 -17.08 -14.12
N LYS A 108 -10.25 -16.63 -14.36
CA LYS A 108 -10.56 -15.20 -14.52
C LYS A 108 -10.32 -14.45 -13.22
N THR A 109 -10.64 -15.04 -12.08
CA THR A 109 -10.40 -14.46 -10.76
C THR A 109 -8.90 -14.29 -10.49
N LEU A 110 -8.08 -15.32 -10.74
CA LEU A 110 -6.62 -15.21 -10.64
C LEU A 110 -6.06 -14.11 -11.55
N TYR A 111 -6.52 -14.04 -12.78
CA TYR A 111 -6.09 -13.02 -13.72
C TYR A 111 -6.51 -11.60 -13.30
N ALA A 112 -7.72 -11.44 -12.78
CA ALA A 112 -8.19 -10.17 -12.24
C ALA A 112 -7.36 -9.73 -11.03
N GLN A 113 -7.04 -10.65 -10.12
CA GLN A 113 -6.15 -10.40 -8.99
C GLN A 113 -4.74 -10.00 -9.44
N PHE A 114 -4.17 -10.69 -10.41
CA PHE A 114 -2.88 -10.34 -10.99
C PHE A 114 -2.90 -8.92 -11.58
N LYS A 115 -3.95 -8.56 -12.33
CA LYS A 115 -4.10 -7.19 -12.87
C LYS A 115 -4.16 -6.14 -11.76
N GLN A 116 -4.88 -6.43 -10.67
CA GLN A 116 -4.98 -5.53 -9.51
C GLN A 116 -3.59 -5.34 -8.86
N LEU A 117 -2.88 -6.42 -8.56
CA LEU A 117 -1.54 -6.36 -7.97
C LEU A 117 -0.55 -5.63 -8.89
N ARG A 118 -0.62 -5.89 -10.20
CA ARG A 118 0.18 -5.17 -11.19
C ARG A 118 -0.12 -3.67 -11.18
N ARG A 119 -1.40 -3.29 -11.08
CA ARG A 119 -1.80 -1.88 -10.96
C ARG A 119 -1.21 -1.23 -9.70
N TRP A 120 -1.27 -1.91 -8.56
CA TRP A 120 -0.66 -1.40 -7.33
C TRP A 120 0.86 -1.26 -7.43
N GLY A 121 1.51 -2.17 -8.15
CA GLY A 121 2.95 -2.08 -8.44
C GLY A 121 3.35 -0.80 -9.18
N TYR A 122 2.43 -0.15 -9.91
CA TYR A 122 2.69 1.16 -10.51
C TYR A 122 2.93 2.29 -9.49
N GLY A 123 2.61 2.08 -8.22
CA GLY A 123 2.97 3.00 -7.13
C GLY A 123 4.48 3.29 -7.07
N VAL A 124 5.31 2.39 -7.59
CA VAL A 124 6.76 2.62 -7.74
C VAL A 124 7.08 3.90 -8.54
N SER A 125 6.18 4.38 -9.39
CA SER A 125 6.34 5.63 -10.13
C SER A 125 6.38 6.88 -9.25
N ASP A 126 5.93 6.77 -7.99
CA ASP A 126 6.05 7.85 -7.02
C ASP A 126 7.49 8.03 -6.52
N ILE A 127 8.35 7.01 -6.61
CA ILE A 127 9.75 7.11 -6.19
C ILE A 127 10.49 8.22 -6.95
N PRO A 128 10.57 8.21 -8.30
CA PRO A 128 11.22 9.29 -9.04
C PRO A 128 10.50 10.64 -8.89
N TYR A 129 9.17 10.64 -8.74
CA TYR A 129 8.42 11.86 -8.49
C TYR A 129 8.85 12.51 -7.17
N VAL A 130 8.85 11.76 -6.07
CA VAL A 130 9.25 12.24 -4.74
C VAL A 130 10.71 12.63 -4.71
N ALA A 131 11.60 11.80 -5.28
CA ALA A 131 13.03 12.10 -5.39
C ALA A 131 13.27 13.44 -6.10
N SER A 132 12.53 13.73 -7.18
CA SER A 132 12.67 15.00 -7.91
C SER A 132 12.35 16.22 -7.05
N TYR A 133 11.39 16.13 -6.15
CA TYR A 133 11.03 17.22 -5.23
C TYR A 133 12.02 17.40 -4.08
N ILE A 134 12.65 16.32 -3.65
CA ILE A 134 13.60 16.35 -2.52
C ILE A 134 14.99 16.78 -2.98
N PHE A 135 15.47 16.25 -4.11
CA PHE A 135 16.88 16.36 -4.51
C PHE A 135 17.13 17.30 -5.70
N VAL A 136 16.14 17.53 -6.58
CA VAL A 136 16.36 18.26 -7.84
C VAL A 136 15.65 19.61 -7.84
N LYS A 137 14.37 19.66 -7.50
CA LYS A 137 13.60 20.90 -7.51
C LYS A 137 13.96 21.78 -6.31
N ASN A 138 13.66 23.09 -6.42
CA ASN A 138 13.82 23.99 -5.29
C ASN A 138 12.97 23.51 -4.11
N ARG A 139 13.64 22.92 -3.13
CA ARG A 139 13.01 22.25 -1.99
C ARG A 139 12.24 23.24 -1.14
N GLN A 140 10.93 23.00 -1.00
CA GLN A 140 10.04 23.79 -0.14
C GLN A 140 9.52 22.99 1.08
N VAL A 141 9.99 21.76 1.26
CA VAL A 141 9.59 20.83 2.33
C VAL A 141 10.71 20.59 3.33
N PRO A 142 10.43 20.25 4.61
CA PRO A 142 11.45 19.89 5.58
C PRO A 142 12.25 18.66 5.11
N PHE A 143 13.57 18.78 5.11
CA PHE A 143 14.44 17.75 4.50
C PHE A 143 14.36 16.41 5.23
N LEU A 144 14.52 16.41 6.54
CA LEU A 144 14.54 15.17 7.32
C LEU A 144 13.19 14.44 7.25
N ASP A 145 12.08 15.17 7.38
CA ASP A 145 10.74 14.58 7.25
C ASP A 145 10.51 13.98 5.87
N SER A 146 10.87 14.72 4.81
CA SER A 146 10.73 14.23 3.44
C SER A 146 11.65 13.04 3.14
N LEU A 147 12.85 12.99 3.74
CA LEU A 147 13.78 11.88 3.57
C LEU A 147 13.28 10.61 4.28
N VAL A 148 12.73 10.74 5.50
CA VAL A 148 12.11 9.61 6.22
C VAL A 148 10.95 9.06 5.42
N LYS A 149 10.03 9.91 4.95
CA LYS A 149 8.89 9.51 4.14
C LYS A 149 9.31 8.87 2.79
N PHE A 150 10.40 9.34 2.21
CA PHE A 150 10.97 8.76 1.00
C PHE A 150 11.55 7.37 1.26
N TYR A 151 12.27 7.20 2.39
CA TYR A 151 12.76 5.89 2.80
C TYR A 151 11.60 4.91 3.02
N GLU A 152 10.53 5.31 3.71
CA GLU A 152 9.33 4.48 3.89
C GLU A 152 8.66 4.10 2.56
N LEU A 153 8.66 5.00 1.58
CA LEU A 153 8.16 4.70 0.23
C LEU A 153 9.01 3.62 -0.45
N LEU A 154 10.33 3.74 -0.39
CA LEU A 154 11.27 2.76 -0.93
C LEU A 154 11.10 1.41 -0.22
N ASP A 155 11.11 1.41 1.11
CA ASP A 155 10.99 0.22 1.94
C ASP A 155 9.69 -0.54 1.63
N GLY A 156 8.57 0.16 1.54
CA GLY A 156 7.29 -0.44 1.20
C GLY A 156 7.30 -1.16 -0.16
N HIS A 157 7.93 -0.59 -1.19
CA HIS A 157 8.02 -1.21 -2.50
C HIS A 157 9.03 -2.37 -2.55
N VAL A 158 10.18 -2.22 -1.89
CA VAL A 158 11.18 -3.29 -1.78
C VAL A 158 10.62 -4.46 -0.99
N THR A 159 9.95 -4.20 0.13
CA THR A 159 9.30 -5.23 0.95
C THR A 159 8.23 -5.96 0.15
N LEU A 160 7.35 -5.25 -0.56
CA LEU A 160 6.32 -5.87 -1.39
C LEU A 160 6.90 -6.79 -2.46
N ALA A 161 7.98 -6.37 -3.13
CA ALA A 161 8.67 -7.17 -4.13
C ALA A 161 9.42 -8.37 -3.52
N SER A 162 10.00 -8.20 -2.34
CA SER A 162 10.84 -9.21 -1.68
C SER A 162 10.02 -10.28 -0.96
N VAL A 163 8.87 -9.93 -0.38
CA VAL A 163 8.02 -10.86 0.38
C VAL A 163 7.61 -12.07 -0.46
N ALA A 164 7.25 -11.87 -1.73
CA ALA A 164 6.89 -12.98 -2.61
C ALA A 164 8.05 -13.99 -2.79
N ILE A 165 9.27 -13.49 -2.92
CA ILE A 165 10.49 -14.31 -3.03
C ILE A 165 10.79 -15.00 -1.70
N LEU A 166 10.74 -14.25 -0.60
CA LEU A 166 11.02 -14.77 0.74
C LEU A 166 10.02 -15.86 1.16
N VAL A 167 8.74 -15.67 0.89
CA VAL A 167 7.71 -16.67 1.20
C VAL A 167 7.86 -17.92 0.32
N THR A 168 8.21 -17.75 -0.96
CA THR A 168 8.36 -18.88 -1.90
C THR A 168 9.63 -19.69 -1.63
N PHE A 169 10.74 -19.03 -1.35
CA PHE A 169 12.05 -19.67 -1.25
C PHE A 169 12.66 -19.67 0.15
N GLY A 170 12.22 -18.74 1.03
CA GLY A 170 12.80 -18.58 2.37
C GLY A 170 12.63 -19.80 3.25
N GLY A 171 11.55 -20.58 3.08
CA GLY A 171 11.34 -21.84 3.80
C GLY A 171 12.37 -22.93 3.49
N TRP A 172 13.03 -22.84 2.32
CA TRP A 172 14.07 -23.78 1.92
C TRP A 172 15.46 -23.45 2.50
N VAL A 173 15.67 -22.20 2.91
CA VAL A 173 16.97 -21.75 3.42
C VAL A 173 17.46 -22.54 4.64
N PRO A 174 16.66 -22.84 5.68
CA PRO A 174 17.06 -23.68 6.80
C PRO A 174 17.48 -25.09 6.36
N LEU A 175 16.78 -25.66 5.37
CA LEU A 175 17.07 -27.01 4.85
C LEU A 175 18.40 -27.05 4.10
N LEU A 176 18.77 -25.95 3.41
CA LEU A 176 20.03 -25.85 2.67
C LEU A 176 21.22 -25.58 3.61
N VAL A 177 20.99 -24.81 4.67
CA VAL A 177 22.06 -24.43 5.62
C VAL A 177 22.31 -25.51 6.68
N SER A 178 21.28 -26.22 7.09
CA SER A 178 21.38 -27.31 8.08
C SER A 178 20.58 -28.54 7.60
N PRO A 179 21.26 -29.56 7.06
CA PRO A 179 20.60 -30.79 6.59
C PRO A 179 19.80 -31.53 7.69
N ASP A 180 20.17 -31.35 8.95
CA ASP A 180 19.45 -31.94 10.08
C ASP A 180 18.10 -31.25 10.35
N SER A 181 17.90 -30.02 9.88
CA SER A 181 16.63 -29.33 9.99
C SER A 181 15.50 -30.04 9.20
N GLY A 182 15.85 -30.77 8.16
CA GLY A 182 14.91 -31.59 7.38
C GLY A 182 14.28 -32.76 8.18
N ARG A 183 14.81 -33.08 9.35
CA ARG A 183 14.26 -34.10 10.26
C ARG A 183 13.27 -33.52 11.27
N SER A 184 13.14 -32.22 11.32
CA SER A 184 12.19 -31.56 12.23
C SER A 184 10.75 -31.65 11.71
N PHE A 185 9.79 -31.81 12.61
CA PHE A 185 8.36 -31.87 12.28
C PHE A 185 7.86 -30.69 11.42
N PRO A 186 8.30 -29.43 11.65
CA PRO A 186 7.92 -28.30 10.81
C PRO A 186 8.41 -28.41 9.36
N ALA A 187 9.57 -29.06 9.11
CA ALA A 187 10.12 -29.19 7.76
C ALA A 187 9.26 -30.05 6.84
N HIS A 188 8.50 -31.00 7.39
CA HIS A 188 7.58 -31.85 6.61
C HIS A 188 6.25 -31.17 6.26
N GLN A 189 6.01 -29.98 6.79
CA GLN A 189 4.81 -29.18 6.52
C GLN A 189 5.07 -27.98 5.59
N LEU A 190 6.30 -27.80 5.14
CA LEU A 190 6.62 -26.80 4.14
C LEU A 190 6.12 -27.28 2.76
N PRO A 191 5.44 -26.41 1.97
CA PRO A 191 4.92 -26.76 0.65
C PRO A 191 6.03 -27.04 -0.35
#